data_f8f7d8b6eb2cf1d9b1a19d037e1bb486
#
_entry.id   f8f7d8b6eb2cf1d9b1a19d037e1bb486
#
_cell.length_a   1.000
_cell.length_b   1.000
_cell.length_c   1.000
_cell.angle_alpha   90.00
_cell.angle_beta   90.00
_cell.angle_gamma   90.00
#
_symmetry.space_group_name_H-M   'P 1'
#
loop_
_entity.id
_entity.type
_entity.pdbx_description
1 polymer ?
#
loop_
_entity_poly.entity_id
_entity_poly.type
_entity_poly.pdbx_seq_one_letter_code
_entity_poly.pdbx_strand_id
1 'polypeptide(L)'
;MATTADSALVTGLLKAFFSHEGRVVAHLDQNVEAILADPGRGFFTLAGDKGVATTTIRISAGGGASAEIEEIWVQPSARGQGLGGRLLRTAVGECRRRGIESIELRVTPDDQELGIPDFYTKQGFSHGGRLIYEFAGADSEVR
;
A
#
# COMPACT_ATOMS: atom_id res chain seq x y z
N MET A 1 4.20 -13.30 2.27
CA MET A 1 5.05 -12.14 1.88
C MET A 1 5.83 -12.46 0.61
N ALA A 2 6.00 -11.44 -0.23
CA ALA A 2 6.83 -11.58 -1.42
C ALA A 2 8.32 -11.62 -1.05
N THR A 3 9.07 -12.35 -1.84
CA THR A 3 10.54 -12.43 -1.76
C THR A 3 11.16 -11.89 -3.05
N THR A 4 12.48 -11.81 -3.09
CA THR A 4 13.19 -11.35 -4.30
C THR A 4 12.84 -12.19 -5.54
N ALA A 5 12.47 -13.46 -5.36
CA ALA A 5 12.03 -14.32 -6.46
C ALA A 5 10.68 -13.88 -7.07
N ASP A 6 9.91 -13.06 -6.36
CA ASP A 6 8.58 -12.61 -6.79
C ASP A 6 8.63 -11.25 -7.50
N SER A 7 9.81 -10.71 -7.77
CA SER A 7 9.98 -9.36 -8.32
C SER A 7 9.16 -9.12 -9.60
N ALA A 8 9.21 -10.04 -10.55
CA ALA A 8 8.46 -9.91 -11.81
C ALA A 8 6.96 -9.95 -11.59
N LEU A 9 6.47 -10.81 -10.70
CA LEU A 9 5.06 -10.90 -10.37
C LEU A 9 4.55 -9.62 -9.71
N VAL A 10 5.26 -9.13 -8.71
CA VAL A 10 4.92 -7.89 -8.00
C VAL A 10 4.88 -6.72 -8.97
N THR A 11 5.92 -6.58 -9.80
CA THR A 11 5.99 -5.52 -10.80
C THR A 11 4.81 -5.58 -11.77
N GLY A 12 4.46 -6.76 -12.25
CA GLY A 12 3.33 -6.94 -13.17
C GLY A 12 1.99 -6.55 -12.55
N LEU A 13 1.76 -6.94 -11.30
CA LEU A 13 0.53 -6.60 -10.58
C LEU A 13 0.43 -5.09 -10.30
N LEU A 14 1.52 -4.46 -9.87
CA LEU A 14 1.54 -3.02 -9.63
C LEU A 14 1.40 -2.22 -10.93
N LYS A 15 2.00 -2.70 -12.02
CA LYS A 15 1.83 -2.07 -13.32
C LYS A 15 0.38 -2.07 -13.76
N ALA A 16 -0.34 -3.16 -13.54
CA ALA A 16 -1.78 -3.24 -13.81
C ALA A 16 -2.57 -2.25 -12.95
N PHE A 17 -2.24 -2.13 -11.69
CA PHE A 17 -2.87 -1.16 -10.79
C PHE A 17 -2.65 0.28 -11.26
N PHE A 18 -1.41 0.67 -11.51
CA PHE A 18 -1.11 2.04 -11.94
C PHE A 18 -1.72 2.36 -13.30
N SER A 19 -1.75 1.41 -14.22
CA SER A 19 -2.41 1.56 -15.52
C SER A 19 -3.90 1.80 -15.37
N HIS A 20 -4.55 1.08 -14.43
CA HIS A 20 -5.96 1.29 -14.10
C HIS A 20 -6.21 2.71 -13.58
N GLU A 21 -5.25 3.26 -12.84
CA GLU A 21 -5.32 4.64 -12.34
C GLU A 21 -4.88 5.68 -13.36
N GLY A 22 -4.55 5.29 -14.58
CA GLY A 22 -4.06 6.19 -15.61
C GLY A 22 -2.66 6.72 -15.35
N ARG A 23 -1.84 6.00 -14.59
CA ARG A 23 -0.48 6.42 -14.22
C ARG A 23 0.57 5.56 -14.89
N VAL A 24 1.64 6.20 -15.33
CA VAL A 24 2.86 5.53 -15.76
C VAL A 24 3.93 5.78 -14.70
N VAL A 25 4.46 4.72 -14.11
CA VAL A 25 5.50 4.81 -13.09
C VAL A 25 6.83 4.44 -13.72
N ALA A 26 7.76 5.40 -13.76
CA ALA A 26 9.10 5.16 -14.27
C ALA A 26 9.88 4.26 -13.30
N HIS A 27 10.65 3.32 -13.86
CA HIS A 27 11.53 2.45 -13.08
C HIS A 27 10.81 1.61 -12.02
N LEU A 28 9.57 1.20 -12.31
CA LEU A 28 8.78 0.42 -11.35
C LEU A 28 9.48 -0.88 -10.94
N ASP A 29 10.08 -1.59 -11.88
CA ASP A 29 10.86 -2.80 -11.62
C ASP A 29 12.01 -2.57 -10.64
N GLN A 30 12.75 -1.49 -10.83
CA GLN A 30 13.87 -1.11 -9.95
C GLN A 30 13.36 -0.73 -8.55
N ASN A 31 12.24 -0.01 -8.47
CA ASN A 31 11.63 0.35 -7.19
C ASN A 31 11.17 -0.90 -6.42
N VAL A 32 10.56 -1.85 -7.11
CA VAL A 32 10.13 -3.12 -6.52
C VAL A 32 11.34 -3.89 -5.99
N GLU A 33 12.39 -4.02 -6.78
CA GLU A 33 13.62 -4.70 -6.37
C GLU A 33 14.26 -4.05 -5.15
N ALA A 34 14.29 -2.71 -5.10
CA ALA A 34 14.85 -1.98 -3.95
C ALA A 34 14.08 -2.26 -2.66
N ILE A 35 12.77 -2.35 -2.72
CA ILE A 35 11.94 -2.68 -1.55
C ILE A 35 12.15 -4.13 -1.14
N LEU A 36 12.16 -5.05 -2.08
CA LEU A 36 12.38 -6.47 -1.79
C LEU A 36 13.77 -6.73 -1.16
N ALA A 37 14.76 -5.93 -1.53
CA ALA A 37 16.11 -6.04 -1.00
C ALA A 37 16.27 -5.44 0.40
N ASP A 38 15.32 -4.65 0.86
CA ASP A 38 15.38 -3.97 2.16
C ASP A 38 14.07 -4.15 2.96
N PRO A 39 13.91 -5.30 3.63
CA PRO A 39 12.68 -5.58 4.39
C PRO A 39 12.38 -4.59 5.51
N GLY A 40 13.37 -3.86 5.99
CA GLY A 40 13.16 -2.81 6.99
C GLY A 40 12.47 -1.57 6.43
N ARG A 41 12.50 -1.40 5.13
CA ARG A 41 11.90 -0.26 4.42
C ARG A 41 10.44 -0.50 4.04
N GLY A 42 10.09 -1.73 3.79
CA GLY A 42 8.76 -2.11 3.36
C GLY A 42 8.68 -3.54 2.89
N PHE A 43 7.49 -3.95 2.50
CA PHE A 43 7.27 -5.29 1.98
C PHE A 43 6.02 -5.34 1.11
N PHE A 44 5.89 -6.41 0.35
CA PHE A 44 4.69 -6.71 -0.42
C PHE A 44 4.03 -7.97 0.11
N THR A 45 2.70 -7.96 0.18
CA THR A 45 1.91 -9.17 0.42
C THR A 45 1.24 -9.58 -0.88
N LEU A 46 1.13 -10.88 -1.08
CA LEU A 46 0.55 -11.45 -2.30
C LEU A 46 -0.66 -12.31 -1.97
N ALA A 47 -1.66 -12.27 -2.84
CA ALA A 47 -2.78 -13.21 -2.87
C ALA A 47 -2.61 -14.10 -4.10
N GLY A 48 -1.75 -15.13 -3.97
CA GLY A 48 -1.32 -15.94 -5.10
C GLY A 48 -0.69 -15.05 -6.18
N ASP A 49 -1.10 -15.24 -7.43
CA ASP A 49 -0.72 -14.40 -8.56
C ASP A 49 -1.81 -13.38 -8.93
N LYS A 50 -2.81 -13.20 -8.05
CA LYS A 50 -4.03 -12.43 -8.34
C LYS A 50 -4.10 -11.08 -7.65
N GLY A 51 -3.29 -10.84 -6.64
CA GLY A 51 -3.35 -9.59 -5.90
C GLY A 51 -2.08 -9.26 -5.17
N VAL A 52 -1.89 -7.97 -4.87
CA VAL A 52 -0.74 -7.43 -4.18
C VAL A 52 -1.16 -6.28 -3.26
N ALA A 53 -0.48 -6.15 -2.14
CA ALA A 53 -0.54 -4.94 -1.32
C ALA A 53 0.89 -4.48 -1.01
N THR A 54 1.11 -3.18 -1.05
CA THR A 54 2.40 -2.55 -0.72
C THR A 54 2.32 -1.95 0.67
N THR A 55 3.29 -2.26 1.51
CA THR A 55 3.43 -1.68 2.84
C THR A 55 4.78 -0.98 2.95
N THR A 56 4.77 0.30 3.32
CA THR A 56 5.95 1.10 3.55
C THR A 56 6.15 1.29 5.05
N ILE A 57 7.38 1.16 5.53
CA ILE A 57 7.72 1.30 6.93
C ILE A 57 8.54 2.57 7.11
N ARG A 58 8.17 3.36 8.12
CA ARG A 58 8.88 4.58 8.52
C ARG A 58 9.37 4.44 9.95
N ILE A 59 10.61 4.89 10.17
CA ILE A 59 11.20 4.95 11.49
C ILE A 59 11.22 6.41 11.93
N SER A 60 10.64 6.69 13.08
CA SER A 60 10.56 8.03 13.65
C SER A 60 11.66 8.26 14.67
N ALA A 61 12.27 9.46 14.63
CA ALA A 61 13.25 9.85 15.65
C ALA A 61 12.64 9.92 17.06
N GLY A 62 11.34 10.21 17.15
CA GLY A 62 10.61 10.25 18.42
C GLY A 62 10.26 8.89 19.00
N GLY A 63 10.68 7.83 18.35
CA GLY A 63 10.49 6.45 18.81
C GLY A 63 9.50 5.67 17.98
N GLY A 64 9.84 4.40 17.79
CA GLY A 64 8.99 3.44 17.12
C GLY A 64 8.97 3.53 15.60
N ALA A 65 8.33 2.53 15.02
CA ALA A 65 8.09 2.47 13.59
C ALA A 65 6.58 2.58 13.32
N SER A 66 6.24 3.13 12.18
CA SER A 66 4.89 3.16 11.65
C SER A 66 4.87 2.55 10.26
N ALA A 67 3.72 2.06 9.85
CA ALA A 67 3.54 1.49 8.52
C ALA A 67 2.39 2.18 7.80
N GLU A 68 2.53 2.30 6.50
CA GLU A 68 1.46 2.75 5.62
C GLU A 68 1.23 1.68 4.56
N ILE A 69 -0.02 1.24 4.41
CA ILE A 69 -0.42 0.36 3.33
C ILE A 69 -0.88 1.25 2.19
N GLU A 70 -0.15 1.24 1.07
CA GLU A 70 -0.30 2.23 0.01
C GLU A 70 -1.16 1.74 -1.14
N GLU A 71 -0.79 0.62 -1.76
CA GLU A 71 -1.52 0.07 -2.88
C GLU A 71 -2.12 -1.28 -2.47
N ILE A 72 -3.37 -1.49 -2.86
CA ILE A 72 -4.04 -2.79 -2.75
C ILE A 72 -4.69 -3.04 -4.09
N TRP A 73 -4.25 -4.07 -4.77
CA TRP A 73 -4.77 -4.42 -6.08
C TRP A 73 -5.11 -5.90 -6.15
N VAL A 74 -6.31 -6.18 -6.61
CA VAL A 74 -6.76 -7.52 -6.97
C VAL A 74 -7.16 -7.47 -8.45
N GLN A 75 -6.66 -8.42 -9.23
CA GLN A 75 -7.02 -8.51 -10.64
C GLN A 75 -8.54 -8.55 -10.80
N PRO A 76 -9.11 -7.85 -11.79
CA PRO A 76 -10.57 -7.78 -11.96
C PRO A 76 -11.25 -9.13 -12.00
N SER A 77 -10.63 -10.12 -12.64
CA SER A 77 -11.19 -11.48 -12.75
C SER A 77 -11.24 -12.24 -11.42
N ALA A 78 -10.52 -11.78 -10.41
CA ALA A 78 -10.44 -12.43 -9.11
C ALA A 78 -11.14 -11.63 -8.00
N ARG A 79 -11.83 -10.56 -8.33
CA ARG A 79 -12.55 -9.72 -7.36
C ARG A 79 -13.83 -10.44 -6.87
N GLY A 80 -14.31 -10.02 -5.70
CA GLY A 80 -15.49 -10.61 -5.10
C GLY A 80 -15.23 -11.92 -4.34
N GLN A 81 -13.96 -12.29 -4.14
CA GLN A 81 -13.55 -13.52 -3.45
C GLN A 81 -12.88 -13.24 -2.09
N GLY A 82 -12.91 -12.01 -1.61
CA GLY A 82 -12.31 -11.62 -0.34
C GLY A 82 -10.81 -11.48 -0.34
N LEU A 83 -10.16 -11.43 -1.50
CA LEU A 83 -8.70 -11.35 -1.60
C LEU A 83 -8.16 -10.02 -1.09
N GLY A 84 -8.86 -8.91 -1.32
CA GLY A 84 -8.46 -7.59 -0.81
C GLY A 84 -8.40 -7.56 0.72
N GLY A 85 -9.42 -8.10 1.38
CA GLY A 85 -9.44 -8.22 2.84
C GLY A 85 -8.33 -9.14 3.36
N ARG A 86 -8.06 -10.22 2.65
CA ARG A 86 -6.96 -11.13 2.99
C ARG A 86 -5.60 -10.44 2.87
N LEU A 87 -5.37 -9.66 1.81
CA LEU A 87 -4.16 -8.88 1.65
C LEU A 87 -3.95 -7.91 2.80
N LEU A 88 -4.99 -7.19 3.19
CA LEU A 88 -4.94 -6.27 4.34
C LEU A 88 -4.62 -6.99 5.63
N ARG A 89 -5.33 -8.08 5.93
CA ARG A 89 -5.09 -8.83 7.17
C ARG A 89 -3.68 -9.40 7.23
N THR A 90 -3.15 -9.87 6.11
CA THR A 90 -1.78 -10.38 6.04
C THR A 90 -0.78 -9.26 6.27
N ALA A 91 -0.97 -8.09 5.67
CA ALA A 91 -0.09 -6.94 5.87
C ALA A 91 -0.12 -6.45 7.32
N VAL A 92 -1.29 -6.32 7.92
CA VAL A 92 -1.45 -5.94 9.33
C VAL A 92 -0.78 -6.96 10.24
N GLY A 93 -0.99 -8.24 9.99
CA GLY A 93 -0.37 -9.31 10.76
C GLY A 93 1.16 -9.26 10.73
N GLU A 94 1.75 -9.00 9.56
CA GLU A 94 3.19 -8.84 9.43
C GLU A 94 3.72 -7.61 10.18
N CYS A 95 3.02 -6.49 10.10
CA CYS A 95 3.37 -5.31 10.88
C CYS A 95 3.38 -5.60 12.38
N ARG A 96 2.35 -6.27 12.88
CA ARG A 96 2.24 -6.64 14.29
C ARG A 96 3.33 -7.59 14.73
N ARG A 97 3.65 -8.57 13.89
CA ARG A 97 4.74 -9.49 14.14
C ARG A 97 6.09 -8.76 14.31
N ARG A 98 6.27 -7.66 13.60
CA ARG A 98 7.45 -6.80 13.70
C ARG A 98 7.39 -5.78 14.84
N GLY A 99 6.32 -5.75 15.62
CA GLY A 99 6.13 -4.79 16.69
C GLY A 99 5.66 -3.41 16.24
N ILE A 100 5.16 -3.29 15.00
CA ILE A 100 4.64 -2.04 14.45
C ILE A 100 3.14 -1.97 14.80
N GLU A 101 2.75 -1.01 15.62
CA GLU A 101 1.36 -0.85 16.05
C GLU A 101 0.63 0.28 15.32
N SER A 102 1.36 1.29 14.83
CA SER A 102 0.78 2.39 14.07
C SER A 102 0.74 2.03 12.60
N ILE A 103 -0.45 1.68 12.11
CA ILE A 103 -0.68 1.25 10.74
C ILE A 103 -1.72 2.16 10.11
N GLU A 104 -1.40 2.79 9.00
CA GLU A 104 -2.22 3.79 8.34
C GLU A 104 -2.57 3.40 6.91
N LEU A 105 -3.72 3.89 6.48
CA LEU A 105 -4.16 3.91 5.08
C LEU A 105 -4.51 5.33 4.71
N ARG A 106 -4.26 5.72 3.47
CA ARG A 106 -4.73 7.01 2.95
C ARG A 106 -5.88 6.79 2.00
N VAL A 107 -6.91 7.58 2.18
CA VAL A 107 -8.13 7.52 1.38
C VAL A 107 -8.30 8.85 0.68
N THR A 108 -8.37 8.84 -0.64
CA THR A 108 -8.60 10.04 -1.44
C THR A 108 -10.09 10.38 -1.49
N PRO A 109 -10.48 11.62 -1.86
CA PRO A 109 -11.89 11.94 -2.08
C PRO A 109 -12.57 11.03 -3.10
N ASP A 110 -11.87 10.64 -4.17
CA ASP A 110 -12.41 9.71 -5.16
C ASP A 110 -12.71 8.34 -4.54
N ASP A 111 -11.82 7.86 -3.68
CA ASP A 111 -12.04 6.62 -2.94
C ASP A 111 -13.27 6.71 -2.04
N GLN A 112 -13.51 7.88 -1.43
CA GLN A 112 -14.71 8.09 -0.61
C GLN A 112 -15.99 7.99 -1.43
N GLU A 113 -16.02 8.53 -2.64
CA GLU A 113 -17.17 8.44 -3.53
C GLU A 113 -17.44 7.00 -3.97
N LEU A 114 -16.41 6.16 -4.08
CA LEU A 114 -16.55 4.76 -4.45
C LEU A 114 -16.94 3.84 -3.29
N GLY A 115 -17.11 4.37 -2.08
CA GLY A 115 -17.45 3.59 -0.90
C GLY A 115 -16.31 2.74 -0.34
N ILE A 116 -15.08 3.02 -0.76
CA ILE A 116 -13.88 2.29 -0.29
C ILE A 116 -13.66 2.39 1.22
N PRO A 117 -13.94 3.55 1.89
CA PRO A 117 -13.83 3.61 3.35
C PRO A 117 -14.66 2.57 4.10
N ASP A 118 -15.82 2.19 3.60
CA ASP A 118 -16.65 1.13 4.21
C ASP A 118 -15.91 -0.20 4.22
N PHE A 119 -15.20 -0.52 3.14
CA PHE A 119 -14.36 -1.70 3.08
C PHE A 119 -13.29 -1.69 4.17
N TYR A 120 -12.58 -0.57 4.33
CA TYR A 120 -11.54 -0.44 5.36
C TYR A 120 -12.10 -0.50 6.77
N THR A 121 -13.25 0.11 7.01
CA THR A 121 -13.93 0.06 8.31
C THR A 121 -14.26 -1.38 8.70
N LYS A 122 -14.74 -2.18 7.77
CA LYS A 122 -15.00 -3.60 7.99
C LYS A 122 -13.74 -4.41 8.29
N GLN A 123 -12.57 -3.92 7.88
CA GLN A 123 -11.29 -4.56 8.16
C GLN A 123 -10.64 -4.05 9.45
N GLY A 124 -11.32 -3.22 10.23
CA GLY A 124 -10.86 -2.73 11.52
C GLY A 124 -10.19 -1.37 11.52
N PHE A 125 -10.20 -0.68 10.39
CA PHE A 125 -9.65 0.68 10.29
C PHE A 125 -10.71 1.72 10.63
N SER A 126 -10.27 2.83 11.23
CA SER A 126 -11.15 3.95 11.56
C SER A 126 -10.50 5.26 11.12
N HIS A 127 -11.32 6.29 10.97
CA HIS A 127 -10.82 7.62 10.60
C HIS A 127 -9.96 8.20 11.71
N GLY A 128 -8.72 8.56 11.37
CA GLY A 128 -7.73 9.01 12.36
C GLY A 128 -7.79 10.48 12.74
N GLY A 129 -8.58 11.28 12.04
CA GLY A 129 -8.72 12.71 12.31
C GLY A 129 -7.52 13.57 11.93
N ARG A 130 -6.52 13.02 11.25
CA ARG A 130 -5.34 13.76 10.81
C ARG A 130 -5.58 14.40 9.46
N LEU A 131 -5.00 15.59 9.27
CA LEU A 131 -4.99 16.29 7.99
C LEU A 131 -3.62 16.17 7.35
N ILE A 132 -3.60 16.09 6.03
CA ILE A 132 -2.38 16.07 5.25
C ILE A 132 -2.24 17.41 4.54
N TYR A 133 -1.08 18.06 4.73
CA TYR A 133 -0.73 19.26 3.99
C TYR A 133 0.38 18.91 3.02
N GLU A 134 0.19 19.25 1.76
CA GLU A 134 1.16 18.95 0.71
C GLU A 134 1.86 20.24 0.29
N PHE A 135 3.18 20.15 0.13
CA PHE A 135 3.94 21.26 -0.41
C PHE A 135 3.71 21.36 -1.92
N ALA A 136 3.39 22.58 -2.40
CA ALA A 136 3.00 22.79 -3.79
C ALA A 136 4.15 22.66 -4.80
N GLY A 137 5.40 22.67 -4.35
CA GLY A 137 6.57 22.57 -5.21
C GLY A 137 7.10 23.95 -5.62
N ALA A 138 8.28 23.94 -6.26
CA ALA A 138 9.01 25.15 -6.60
C ALA A 138 8.33 26.02 -7.67
N ASP A 139 7.53 25.41 -8.54
CA ASP A 139 6.84 26.11 -9.64
C ASP A 139 5.47 26.64 -9.24
N SER A 140 5.02 26.34 -8.04
CA SER A 140 3.73 26.79 -7.52
C SER A 140 3.93 27.93 -6.55
N GLU A 141 3.03 28.92 -6.58
CA GLU A 141 3.07 29.96 -5.58
C GLU A 141 2.60 29.38 -4.24
N VAL A 142 3.48 29.49 -3.26
CA VAL A 142 3.14 29.13 -1.88
C VAL A 142 2.36 30.28 -1.27
N ARG A 143 1.17 29.98 -0.85
CA ARG A 143 0.25 30.96 -0.28
C ARG A 143 0.06 30.74 1.21
#